data_ea144cd223a111e69358e1ac90fa94e8
#
_entry.id   ea144cd223a111e69358e1ac90fa94e8
#
_cell.length_a   1.000
_cell.length_b   1.000
_cell.length_c   1.000
_cell.angle_alpha   90.00
_cell.angle_beta   90.00
_cell.angle_gamma   90.00
#
_symmetry.space_group_name_H-M   'P 1'
#
loop_
_entity.id
_entity.type
_entity.pdbx_description
1 polymer ?
#
loop_
_entity_poly.entity_id
_entity_poly.type
_entity_poly.pdbx_seq_one_letter_code
_entity_poly.pdbx_strand_id
1 'polypeptide(L)'
;MSSACHEFSRYAAEYGSRNVIQRHVAEKLIASTSDKPKSIVDLGCGNGTLYSLIDWEIERFVGVDFSASMLEHHPSSSNVELVLGDFNDPLLFERLKEEQYDRIYSASALQWADDLDSVICSLASLNTPMSLAIFTAGTFKTLHESAGVTPLLRSSDEVMAIAEKYLDARFEVLHTTLEFDSVREMFRYIKRSGVSGGRRVLDFTQTKKLMETYPLNYLEFEVVFITTPSH
;
A
#
# COMPACT_ATOMS: atom_id res chain seq x y z
N MET A 1 -15.20 -18.35 11.22
CA MET A 1 -14.58 -17.85 9.97
C MET A 1 -15.48 -16.76 9.44
N SER A 2 -15.02 -15.51 9.36
CA SER A 2 -15.86 -14.36 9.01
C SER A 2 -16.14 -14.31 7.51
N SER A 3 -17.30 -13.77 7.13
CA SER A 3 -17.80 -13.67 5.75
C SER A 3 -16.83 -12.94 4.80
N ALA A 4 -15.97 -12.08 5.33
CA ALA A 4 -14.94 -11.35 4.59
C ALA A 4 -13.86 -12.27 3.95
N CYS A 5 -13.50 -13.37 4.62
CA CYS A 5 -12.51 -14.32 4.10
C CYS A 5 -13.03 -15.06 2.85
N HIS A 6 -14.34 -15.36 2.80
CA HIS A 6 -14.95 -16.02 1.63
C HIS A 6 -15.15 -15.10 0.42
N GLU A 7 -15.37 -13.81 0.62
CA GLU A 7 -15.49 -12.85 -0.48
C GLU A 7 -14.16 -12.66 -1.21
N PHE A 8 -13.04 -12.65 -0.49
CA PHE A 8 -11.71 -12.46 -1.07
C PHE A 8 -11.30 -13.57 -2.03
N SER A 9 -11.53 -14.82 -1.67
CA SER A 9 -11.22 -16.00 -2.51
C SER A 9 -12.00 -15.97 -3.84
N ARG A 10 -13.21 -15.42 -3.82
CA ARG A 10 -14.07 -15.29 -5.01
C ARG A 10 -13.57 -14.26 -5.99
N TYR A 11 -13.02 -13.13 -5.50
CA TYR A 11 -12.47 -12.06 -6.35
C TYR A 11 -11.12 -12.44 -6.99
N ALA A 12 -10.28 -13.22 -6.33
CA ALA A 12 -9.01 -13.68 -6.89
C ALA A 12 -9.19 -14.60 -8.09
N ALA A 13 -10.22 -15.45 -8.08
CA ALA A 13 -10.53 -16.37 -9.17
C ALA A 13 -11.13 -15.70 -10.41
N GLU A 14 -11.93 -14.63 -10.22
CA GLU A 14 -12.63 -13.96 -11.32
C GLU A 14 -11.77 -12.94 -12.07
N TYR A 15 -10.73 -12.36 -11.46
CA TYR A 15 -10.06 -11.20 -12.08
C TYR A 15 -8.62 -11.41 -12.51
N GLY A 16 -7.93 -12.50 -12.23
CA GLY A 16 -6.51 -12.64 -12.65
C GLY A 16 -5.69 -11.35 -12.41
N SER A 17 -6.20 -10.43 -11.60
CA SER A 17 -5.68 -9.08 -11.44
C SER A 17 -4.52 -9.06 -10.47
N ARG A 18 -3.45 -8.42 -10.89
CA ARG A 18 -2.16 -8.34 -10.19
C ARG A 18 -2.23 -7.59 -8.84
N ASN A 19 -3.34 -6.90 -8.55
CA ASN A 19 -3.44 -5.90 -7.48
C ASN A 19 -4.65 -6.07 -6.57
N VAL A 20 -5.17 -7.31 -6.38
CA VAL A 20 -6.37 -7.55 -5.57
C VAL A 20 -6.22 -7.01 -4.15
N ILE A 21 -5.09 -7.32 -3.51
CA ILE A 21 -4.86 -6.91 -2.12
C ILE A 21 -4.66 -5.39 -1.99
N GLN A 22 -3.92 -4.78 -2.93
CA GLN A 22 -3.71 -3.32 -2.92
C GLN A 22 -5.04 -2.57 -3.13
N ARG A 23 -5.90 -3.07 -4.01
CA ARG A 23 -7.24 -2.52 -4.21
C ARG A 23 -8.07 -2.59 -2.94
N HIS A 24 -8.09 -3.74 -2.26
CA HIS A 24 -8.81 -3.87 -0.99
C HIS A 24 -8.27 -2.95 0.09
N VAL A 25 -6.94 -2.81 0.18
CA VAL A 25 -6.30 -1.86 1.10
C VAL A 25 -6.75 -0.43 0.80
N ALA A 26 -6.78 -0.03 -0.48
CA ALA A 26 -7.25 1.31 -0.89
C ALA A 26 -8.74 1.51 -0.58
N GLU A 27 -9.61 0.52 -0.84
CA GLU A 27 -11.03 0.55 -0.49
C GLU A 27 -11.24 0.76 1.02
N LYS A 28 -10.52 -0.02 1.84
CA LYS A 28 -10.57 0.11 3.30
C LYS A 28 -10.03 1.47 3.76
N LEU A 29 -8.97 1.97 3.14
CA LEU A 29 -8.37 3.25 3.47
C LEU A 29 -9.36 4.40 3.23
N ILE A 30 -10.03 4.41 2.09
CA ILE A 30 -11.10 5.37 1.77
C ILE A 30 -12.27 5.24 2.77
N ALA A 31 -12.73 4.03 3.04
CA ALA A 31 -13.84 3.78 3.96
C ALA A 31 -13.52 4.12 5.43
N SER A 32 -12.24 4.26 5.79
CA SER A 32 -11.82 4.63 7.15
C SER A 32 -12.06 6.10 7.50
N THR A 33 -12.37 6.93 6.51
CA THR A 33 -12.65 8.37 6.65
C THR A 33 -14.11 8.64 6.34
N SER A 34 -14.73 9.49 7.14
CA SER A 34 -16.14 9.91 6.95
C SER A 34 -16.28 11.18 6.12
N ASP A 35 -15.21 11.94 5.99
CA ASP A 35 -15.12 13.13 5.17
C ASP A 35 -15.01 12.77 3.69
N LYS A 36 -15.47 13.67 2.84
CA LYS A 36 -15.32 13.58 1.39
C LYS A 36 -14.41 14.72 0.93
N PRO A 37 -13.07 14.56 1.09
CA PRO A 37 -12.12 15.60 0.76
C PRO A 37 -12.22 15.96 -0.73
N LYS A 38 -12.15 17.25 -1.04
CA LYS A 38 -12.25 17.76 -2.41
C LYS A 38 -10.88 18.02 -3.05
N SER A 39 -9.90 18.36 -2.22
CA SER A 39 -8.50 18.56 -2.63
C SER A 39 -7.63 17.46 -2.02
N ILE A 40 -7.09 16.58 -2.85
CA ILE A 40 -6.45 15.33 -2.43
C ILE A 40 -5.04 15.23 -2.99
N VAL A 41 -4.11 14.74 -2.14
CA VAL A 41 -2.80 14.21 -2.59
C VAL A 41 -2.81 12.69 -2.41
N ASP A 42 -2.35 11.96 -3.41
CA ASP A 42 -2.09 10.50 -3.33
C ASP A 42 -0.60 10.23 -3.56
N LEU A 43 0.12 9.86 -2.50
CA LEU A 43 1.55 9.54 -2.53
C LEU A 43 1.78 8.07 -2.86
N GLY A 44 2.45 7.82 -3.98
CA GLY A 44 2.58 6.50 -4.57
C GLY A 44 1.29 6.08 -5.26
N CYS A 45 0.70 7.00 -6.04
CA CYS A 45 -0.60 6.83 -6.68
C CYS A 45 -0.65 5.69 -7.72
N GLY A 46 0.52 5.24 -8.19
CA GLY A 46 0.61 4.19 -9.20
C GLY A 46 -0.19 4.51 -10.45
N ASN A 47 -0.97 3.54 -10.89
CA ASN A 47 -1.88 3.69 -12.04
C ASN A 47 -3.27 4.23 -11.66
N GLY A 48 -3.43 4.85 -10.50
CA GLY A 48 -4.66 5.51 -10.08
C GLY A 48 -5.72 4.59 -9.47
N THR A 49 -5.31 3.52 -8.79
CA THR A 49 -6.24 2.61 -8.11
C THR A 49 -7.09 3.35 -7.08
N LEU A 50 -6.48 4.17 -6.21
CA LEU A 50 -7.20 4.95 -5.21
C LEU A 50 -8.13 5.97 -5.88
N TYR A 51 -7.65 6.73 -6.86
CA TYR A 51 -8.47 7.69 -7.62
C TYR A 51 -9.72 7.03 -8.21
N SER A 52 -9.58 5.85 -8.80
CA SER A 52 -10.68 5.12 -9.43
C SER A 52 -11.74 4.59 -8.45
N LEU A 53 -11.44 4.59 -7.15
CA LEU A 53 -12.35 4.13 -6.08
C LEU A 53 -13.12 5.28 -5.42
N ILE A 54 -12.73 6.53 -5.67
CA ILE A 54 -13.41 7.70 -5.12
C ILE A 54 -14.74 7.88 -5.85
N ASP A 55 -15.85 7.88 -5.10
CA ASP A 55 -17.22 7.95 -5.60
C ASP A 55 -17.89 9.31 -5.33
N TRP A 56 -17.11 10.34 -4.93
CA TRP A 56 -17.60 11.69 -4.68
C TRP A 56 -16.88 12.72 -5.56
N GLU A 57 -17.43 13.92 -5.62
CA GLU A 57 -16.87 15.02 -6.41
C GLU A 57 -15.56 15.53 -5.82
N ILE A 58 -14.51 15.55 -6.64
CA ILE A 58 -13.18 16.07 -6.32
C ILE A 58 -12.94 17.33 -7.14
N GLU A 59 -12.52 18.41 -6.48
CA GLU A 59 -12.11 19.66 -7.14
C GLU A 59 -10.67 19.58 -7.64
N ARG A 60 -9.80 18.89 -6.91
CA ARG A 60 -8.39 18.71 -7.27
C ARG A 60 -7.83 17.38 -6.75
N PHE A 61 -7.08 16.71 -7.60
CA PHE A 61 -6.33 15.51 -7.26
C PHE A 61 -4.89 15.64 -7.73
N VAL A 62 -3.93 15.47 -6.82
CA VAL A 62 -2.49 15.45 -7.12
C VAL A 62 -1.98 14.04 -6.88
N GLY A 63 -1.71 13.31 -7.96
CA GLY A 63 -1.11 11.98 -7.90
C GLY A 63 0.41 12.06 -8.03
N VAL A 64 1.13 11.55 -7.04
CA VAL A 64 2.60 11.51 -7.03
C VAL A 64 3.08 10.07 -7.14
N ASP A 65 3.95 9.78 -8.09
CA ASP A 65 4.63 8.49 -8.20
C ASP A 65 6.04 8.66 -8.79
N PHE A 66 6.99 7.83 -8.37
CA PHE A 66 8.35 7.85 -8.91
C PHE A 66 8.47 7.17 -10.28
N SER A 67 7.47 6.41 -10.69
CA SER A 67 7.44 5.65 -11.93
C SER A 67 6.64 6.36 -13.03
N ALA A 68 7.32 6.93 -13.99
CA ALA A 68 6.68 7.55 -15.16
C ALA A 68 5.72 6.59 -15.87
N SER A 69 6.09 5.30 -15.98
CA SER A 69 5.24 4.30 -16.62
C SER A 69 3.95 4.00 -15.84
N MET A 70 3.93 4.19 -14.53
CA MET A 70 2.70 4.10 -13.74
C MET A 70 1.80 5.30 -14.00
N LEU A 71 2.38 6.51 -14.00
CA LEU A 71 1.63 7.75 -14.28
C LEU A 71 1.00 7.77 -15.68
N GLU A 72 1.66 7.19 -16.69
CA GLU A 72 1.10 7.03 -18.05
C GLU A 72 -0.22 6.24 -18.08
N HIS A 73 -0.43 5.36 -17.10
CA HIS A 73 -1.65 4.54 -17.00
C HIS A 73 -2.68 5.09 -16.00
N HIS A 74 -2.36 6.20 -15.33
CA HIS A 74 -3.29 6.85 -14.41
C HIS A 74 -4.43 7.51 -15.19
N PRO A 75 -5.68 7.42 -14.72
CA PRO A 75 -6.79 8.15 -15.34
C PRO A 75 -6.51 9.66 -15.39
N SER A 76 -6.79 10.28 -16.52
CA SER A 76 -6.61 11.72 -16.72
C SER A 76 -7.94 12.45 -16.70
N SER A 77 -7.98 13.61 -16.06
CA SER A 77 -9.13 14.52 -16.02
C SER A 77 -8.64 15.95 -15.83
N SER A 78 -9.48 16.95 -16.05
CA SER A 78 -9.11 18.36 -15.89
C SER A 78 -8.74 18.76 -14.47
N ASN A 79 -9.17 17.97 -13.48
CA ASN A 79 -8.88 18.17 -12.06
C ASN A 79 -7.76 17.26 -11.51
N VAL A 80 -7.08 16.49 -12.39
CA VAL A 80 -5.99 15.59 -12.02
C VAL A 80 -4.66 16.18 -12.48
N GLU A 81 -3.76 16.38 -11.53
CA GLU A 81 -2.36 16.71 -11.75
C GLU A 81 -1.50 15.49 -11.40
N LEU A 82 -0.63 15.07 -12.31
CA LEU A 82 0.29 13.96 -12.08
C LEU A 82 1.72 14.50 -11.95
N VAL A 83 2.38 14.13 -10.87
CA VAL A 83 3.72 14.58 -10.50
C VAL A 83 4.67 13.38 -10.48
N LEU A 84 5.68 13.40 -11.34
CA LEU A 84 6.80 12.49 -11.23
C LEU A 84 7.66 12.93 -10.04
N GLY A 85 7.64 12.15 -8.95
CA GLY A 85 8.31 12.51 -7.70
C GLY A 85 8.56 11.30 -6.81
N ASP A 86 9.61 11.38 -6.02
CA ASP A 86 9.99 10.36 -5.03
C ASP A 86 9.77 10.91 -3.62
N PHE A 87 9.00 10.24 -2.80
CA PHE A 87 8.78 10.63 -1.41
C PHE A 87 10.03 10.49 -0.53
N ASN A 88 11.11 9.88 -1.02
CA ASN A 88 12.42 9.94 -0.37
C ASN A 88 13.15 11.27 -0.63
N ASP A 89 12.68 12.09 -1.57
CA ASP A 89 13.22 13.43 -1.83
C ASP A 89 12.49 14.49 -1.01
N PRO A 90 13.15 15.18 -0.05
CA PRO A 90 12.54 16.24 0.73
C PRO A 90 11.97 17.39 -0.11
N LEU A 91 12.51 17.65 -1.29
CA LEU A 91 12.03 18.73 -2.18
C LEU A 91 10.59 18.49 -2.66
N LEU A 92 10.13 17.24 -2.71
CA LEU A 92 8.74 16.94 -3.00
C LEU A 92 7.81 17.58 -1.97
N PHE A 93 8.13 17.45 -0.69
CA PHE A 93 7.30 18.00 0.40
C PHE A 93 7.35 19.52 0.45
N GLU A 94 8.48 20.16 0.11
CA GLU A 94 8.55 21.61 -0.02
C GLU A 94 7.60 22.11 -1.12
N ARG A 95 7.54 21.42 -2.26
CA ARG A 95 6.57 21.73 -3.32
C ARG A 95 5.13 21.52 -2.85
N LEU A 96 4.82 20.44 -2.13
CA LEU A 96 3.47 20.18 -1.65
C LEU A 96 3.01 21.19 -0.59
N LYS A 97 3.92 21.84 0.15
CA LYS A 97 3.60 22.90 1.12
C LYS A 97 3.11 24.19 0.49
N GLU A 98 3.38 24.43 -0.79
CA GLU A 98 2.97 25.66 -1.48
C GLU A 98 1.45 25.76 -1.63
N GLU A 99 0.74 24.66 -1.39
CA GLU A 99 -0.70 24.57 -1.57
C GLU A 99 -1.40 23.90 -0.38
N GLN A 100 -2.72 24.09 -0.30
CA GLN A 100 -3.55 23.45 0.73
C GLN A 100 -4.31 22.26 0.16
N TYR A 101 -4.35 21.19 0.94
CA TYR A 101 -5.10 19.97 0.62
C TYR A 101 -6.02 19.62 1.79
N ASP A 102 -7.14 19.00 1.48
CA ASP A 102 -8.07 18.52 2.51
C ASP A 102 -7.56 17.21 3.13
N ARG A 103 -6.90 16.35 2.33
CA ARG A 103 -6.37 15.08 2.80
C ARG A 103 -5.24 14.53 1.93
N ILE A 104 -4.28 13.91 2.59
CA ILE A 104 -3.22 13.13 1.96
C ILE A 104 -3.57 11.65 2.12
N TYR A 105 -3.55 10.91 1.02
CA TYR A 105 -3.61 9.46 1.01
C TYR A 105 -2.27 8.86 0.60
N SER A 106 -1.98 7.67 1.12
CA SER A 106 -0.95 6.79 0.58
C SER A 106 -1.35 5.35 0.82
N ALA A 107 -1.68 4.62 -0.24
CA ALA A 107 -2.11 3.25 -0.18
C ALA A 107 -1.03 2.31 -0.73
N SER A 108 -0.40 1.53 0.15
CA SER A 108 0.57 0.48 -0.24
C SER A 108 1.84 1.01 -0.92
N ALA A 109 2.35 2.17 -0.53
CA ALA A 109 3.56 2.77 -1.09
C ALA A 109 4.66 3.00 -0.05
N LEU A 110 4.35 3.55 1.12
CA LEU A 110 5.33 4.03 2.09
C LEU A 110 6.18 2.92 2.75
N GLN A 111 5.82 1.64 2.64
CA GLN A 111 6.68 0.54 3.06
C GLN A 111 8.02 0.50 2.32
N TRP A 112 8.12 1.17 1.18
CA TRP A 112 9.32 1.28 0.35
C TRP A 112 10.17 2.51 0.65
N ALA A 113 9.79 3.32 1.66
CA ALA A 113 10.59 4.45 2.10
C ALA A 113 11.96 3.97 2.61
N ASP A 114 13.03 4.57 2.11
CA ASP A 114 14.39 4.31 2.55
C ASP A 114 14.53 4.67 4.03
N ASP A 115 14.03 5.83 4.41
CA ASP A 115 13.90 6.31 5.79
C ASP A 115 12.45 6.73 6.06
N LEU A 116 11.65 5.82 6.63
CA LEU A 116 10.25 6.08 6.95
C LEU A 116 10.09 7.19 8.00
N ASP A 117 11.04 7.30 8.95
CA ASP A 117 11.01 8.33 9.99
C ASP A 117 11.07 9.73 9.36
N SER A 118 12.02 9.95 8.44
CA SER A 118 12.16 11.22 7.70
C SER A 118 10.93 11.52 6.81
N VAL A 119 10.38 10.50 6.16
CA VAL A 119 9.18 10.66 5.31
C VAL A 119 7.95 11.03 6.14
N ILE A 120 7.70 10.37 7.27
CA ILE A 120 6.57 10.70 8.16
C ILE A 120 6.74 12.08 8.79
N CYS A 121 7.98 12.45 9.19
CA CYS A 121 8.29 13.82 9.66
C CYS A 121 7.94 14.87 8.60
N SER A 122 8.32 14.64 7.35
CA SER A 122 8.02 15.54 6.23
C SER A 122 6.51 15.62 5.96
N LEU A 123 5.80 14.50 5.98
CA LEU A 123 4.33 14.44 5.88
C LEU A 123 3.65 15.25 6.99
N ALA A 124 4.07 15.06 8.23
CA ALA A 124 3.53 15.80 9.37
C ALA A 124 3.70 17.32 9.23
N SER A 125 4.81 17.76 8.60
CA SER A 125 5.10 19.17 8.37
C SER A 125 4.13 19.86 7.38
N LEU A 126 3.36 19.08 6.61
CA LEU A 126 2.31 19.59 5.71
C LEU A 126 1.07 20.07 6.47
N ASN A 127 0.93 19.67 7.73
CA ASN A 127 -0.21 20.02 8.58
C ASN A 127 -1.58 19.76 7.91
N THR A 128 -1.66 18.67 7.16
CA THR A 128 -2.82 18.24 6.41
C THR A 128 -3.31 16.89 6.97
N PRO A 129 -4.62 16.67 7.17
CA PRO A 129 -5.16 15.37 7.52
C PRO A 129 -4.68 14.27 6.58
N MET A 130 -4.37 13.07 7.12
CA MET A 130 -3.85 11.99 6.29
C MET A 130 -4.44 10.63 6.64
N SER A 131 -4.44 9.78 5.63
CA SER A 131 -4.82 8.37 5.72
C SER A 131 -3.78 7.53 4.97
N LEU A 132 -3.04 6.72 5.73
CA LEU A 132 -1.92 5.95 5.22
C LEU A 132 -2.17 4.46 5.46
N ALA A 133 -1.77 3.60 4.51
CA ALA A 133 -1.80 2.15 4.65
C ALA A 133 -0.44 1.58 4.24
N ILE A 134 0.24 0.95 5.20
CA ILE A 134 1.63 0.51 5.07
C ILE A 134 1.71 -0.99 5.33
N PHE A 135 2.18 -1.77 4.35
CA PHE A 135 2.46 -3.18 4.54
C PHE A 135 3.65 -3.38 5.48
N THR A 136 3.57 -4.41 6.33
CA THR A 136 4.56 -4.68 7.37
C THR A 136 5.12 -6.11 7.32
N ALA A 137 6.06 -6.41 8.18
CA ALA A 137 6.83 -7.66 8.20
C ALA A 137 5.98 -8.93 8.38
N GLY A 138 4.74 -8.80 8.88
CA GLY A 138 3.78 -9.89 8.92
C GLY A 138 3.23 -10.31 7.56
N THR A 139 3.48 -9.50 6.50
CA THR A 139 3.17 -9.87 5.12
C THR A 139 4.07 -11.02 4.67
N PHE A 140 3.46 -12.10 4.14
CA PHE A 140 4.14 -13.34 3.73
C PHE A 140 4.92 -14.03 4.86
N LYS A 141 4.44 -13.93 6.10
CA LYS A 141 5.11 -14.45 7.29
C LYS A 141 5.53 -15.91 7.14
N THR A 142 4.58 -16.81 6.85
CA THR A 142 4.87 -18.24 6.68
C THR A 142 5.80 -18.52 5.50
N LEU A 143 5.73 -17.70 4.45
CA LEU A 143 6.64 -17.82 3.30
C LEU A 143 8.08 -17.48 3.72
N HIS A 144 8.28 -16.38 4.46
CA HIS A 144 9.59 -15.98 4.95
C HIS A 144 10.16 -17.01 5.92
N GLU A 145 9.35 -17.51 6.86
CA GLU A 145 9.75 -18.55 7.82
C GLU A 145 10.15 -19.85 7.11
N SER A 146 9.33 -20.32 6.15
CA SER A 146 9.61 -21.53 5.38
C SER A 146 10.84 -21.41 4.47
N ALA A 147 11.12 -20.21 4.01
CA ALA A 147 12.29 -19.92 3.19
C ALA A 147 13.57 -19.65 4.01
N GLY A 148 13.44 -19.46 5.33
CA GLY A 148 14.55 -19.03 6.20
C GLY A 148 15.06 -17.62 5.87
N VAL A 149 14.16 -16.72 5.44
CA VAL A 149 14.47 -15.37 4.97
C VAL A 149 13.92 -14.34 5.93
N THR A 150 14.72 -13.33 6.25
CA THR A 150 14.25 -12.18 7.05
C THR A 150 13.36 -11.29 6.20
N PRO A 151 12.18 -10.86 6.70
CA PRO A 151 11.35 -9.87 6.04
C PRO A 151 12.12 -8.58 5.74
N LEU A 152 11.86 -7.98 4.58
CA LEU A 152 12.45 -6.68 4.21
C LEU A 152 11.67 -5.51 4.78
N LEU A 153 10.37 -5.71 5.05
CA LEU A 153 9.50 -4.67 5.58
C LEU A 153 9.71 -4.50 7.08
N ARG A 154 9.41 -3.31 7.58
CA ARG A 154 9.40 -2.99 9.01
C ARG A 154 8.27 -3.72 9.72
N SER A 155 8.43 -4.00 11.00
CA SER A 155 7.34 -4.53 11.81
C SER A 155 6.21 -3.50 11.99
N SER A 156 4.99 -3.98 12.31
CA SER A 156 3.87 -3.10 12.64
C SER A 156 4.18 -2.18 13.83
N ASP A 157 4.85 -2.70 14.85
CA ASP A 157 5.26 -1.91 16.02
C ASP A 157 6.24 -0.79 15.65
N GLU A 158 7.22 -1.06 14.76
CA GLU A 158 8.16 -0.03 14.29
C GLU A 158 7.44 1.05 13.48
N VAL A 159 6.52 0.68 12.59
CA VAL A 159 5.75 1.64 11.79
C VAL A 159 4.90 2.53 12.69
N MET A 160 4.19 1.95 13.66
CA MET A 160 3.37 2.71 14.62
C MET A 160 4.22 3.62 15.49
N ALA A 161 5.33 3.11 16.05
CA ALA A 161 6.24 3.90 16.88
C ALA A 161 6.86 5.09 16.13
N ILE A 162 7.15 4.95 14.82
CA ILE A 162 7.61 6.05 13.98
C ILE A 162 6.49 7.08 13.80
N ALA A 163 5.29 6.65 13.47
CA ALA A 163 4.19 7.58 13.22
C ALA A 163 3.76 8.34 14.49
N GLU A 164 3.74 7.69 15.65
CA GLU A 164 3.40 8.29 16.94
C GLU A 164 4.32 9.44 17.36
N LYS A 165 5.55 9.52 16.83
CA LYS A 165 6.45 10.65 17.11
C LYS A 165 5.96 11.97 16.54
N TYR A 166 5.18 11.92 15.46
CA TYR A 166 4.87 13.09 14.64
C TYR A 166 3.37 13.33 14.44
N LEU A 167 2.54 12.28 14.61
CA LEU A 167 1.13 12.30 14.26
C LEU A 167 0.25 11.97 15.46
N ASP A 168 -0.77 12.79 15.70
CA ASP A 168 -1.91 12.40 16.52
C ASP A 168 -2.87 11.61 15.62
N ALA A 169 -2.80 10.29 15.69
CA ALA A 169 -3.48 9.41 14.75
C ALA A 169 -4.10 8.18 15.43
N ARG A 170 -5.14 7.66 14.80
CA ARG A 170 -5.68 6.34 15.10
C ARG A 170 -4.92 5.29 14.29
N PHE A 171 -4.56 4.20 14.94
CA PHE A 171 -3.90 3.06 14.32
C PHE A 171 -4.83 1.85 14.29
N GLU A 172 -4.80 1.11 13.19
CA GLU A 172 -5.46 -0.18 13.04
C GLU A 172 -4.52 -1.14 12.32
N VAL A 173 -4.33 -2.35 12.83
CA VAL A 173 -3.57 -3.40 12.16
C VAL A 173 -4.55 -4.39 11.54
N LEU A 174 -4.51 -4.51 10.22
CA LEU A 174 -5.29 -5.48 9.47
C LEU A 174 -4.43 -6.72 9.18
N HIS A 175 -4.94 -7.88 9.57
CA HIS A 175 -4.42 -9.17 9.10
C HIS A 175 -5.42 -9.78 8.13
N THR A 176 -4.96 -10.14 6.95
CA THR A 176 -5.81 -10.75 5.92
C THR A 176 -5.04 -11.81 5.13
N THR A 177 -5.76 -12.67 4.43
CA THR A 177 -5.18 -13.72 3.61
C THR A 177 -5.75 -13.68 2.20
N LEU A 178 -4.96 -14.12 1.23
CA LEU A 178 -5.39 -14.37 -0.14
C LEU A 178 -5.17 -15.84 -0.45
N GLU A 179 -6.26 -16.57 -0.69
CA GLU A 179 -6.24 -17.99 -0.99
C GLU A 179 -6.05 -18.25 -2.49
N PHE A 180 -5.46 -19.41 -2.81
CA PHE A 180 -5.19 -19.86 -4.18
C PHE A 180 -5.59 -21.33 -4.33
N ASP A 181 -5.99 -21.73 -5.52
CA ASP A 181 -6.33 -23.15 -5.81
C ASP A 181 -5.12 -24.06 -5.70
N SER A 182 -3.91 -23.51 -5.82
CA SER A 182 -2.67 -24.25 -5.66
C SER A 182 -1.49 -23.38 -5.25
N VAL A 183 -0.50 -23.99 -4.59
CA VAL A 183 0.79 -23.39 -4.28
C VAL A 183 1.46 -22.80 -5.55
N ARG A 184 1.32 -23.48 -6.69
CA ARG A 184 1.88 -23.03 -7.97
C ARG A 184 1.25 -21.70 -8.43
N GLU A 185 -0.05 -21.54 -8.28
CA GLU A 185 -0.74 -20.27 -8.62
C GLU A 185 -0.36 -19.17 -7.66
N MET A 186 -0.26 -19.46 -6.37
CA MET A 186 0.23 -18.56 -5.36
C MET A 186 1.62 -17.99 -5.71
N PHE A 187 2.59 -18.86 -6.05
CA PHE A 187 3.92 -18.41 -6.46
C PHE A 187 3.91 -17.63 -7.79
N ARG A 188 3.00 -17.96 -8.70
CA ARG A 188 2.78 -17.19 -9.92
C ARG A 188 2.26 -15.79 -9.62
N TYR A 189 1.34 -15.66 -8.67
CA TYR A 189 0.84 -14.37 -8.19
C TYR A 189 1.98 -13.53 -7.59
N ILE A 190 2.78 -14.07 -6.66
CA ILE A 190 3.93 -13.37 -6.06
C ILE A 190 4.84 -12.79 -7.14
N LYS A 191 5.17 -13.59 -8.16
CA LYS A 191 6.03 -13.16 -9.26
C LYS A 191 5.43 -12.04 -10.11
N ARG A 192 4.10 -12.01 -10.26
CA ARG A 192 3.40 -11.07 -11.15
C ARG A 192 2.97 -9.78 -10.46
N SER A 193 2.65 -9.84 -9.18
CA SER A 193 2.13 -8.71 -8.41
C SER A 193 3.20 -7.69 -7.99
N GLY A 194 4.49 -8.03 -8.11
CA GLY A 194 5.58 -7.17 -7.65
C GLY A 194 5.66 -6.97 -6.13
N VAL A 195 4.79 -7.63 -5.35
CA VAL A 195 4.72 -7.50 -3.87
C VAL A 195 6.02 -7.92 -3.18
N SER A 196 6.86 -8.72 -3.87
CA SER A 196 8.18 -9.13 -3.36
C SER A 196 9.29 -8.05 -3.50
N GLY A 197 8.97 -6.84 -3.96
CA GLY A 197 9.93 -5.75 -4.12
C GLY A 197 11.02 -6.00 -5.18
N GLY A 198 10.82 -6.96 -6.08
CA GLY A 198 11.75 -7.26 -7.18
C GLY A 198 13.10 -7.87 -6.78
N ARG A 199 13.39 -8.01 -5.49
CA ARG A 199 14.64 -8.63 -5.02
C ARG A 199 14.55 -10.15 -5.08
N ARG A 200 15.46 -10.76 -5.82
CA ARG A 200 15.62 -12.21 -5.88
C ARG A 200 16.36 -12.69 -4.63
N VAL A 201 15.60 -13.10 -3.61
CA VAL A 201 16.18 -13.61 -2.35
C VAL A 201 16.51 -15.11 -2.45
N LEU A 202 15.76 -15.87 -3.28
CA LEU A 202 15.96 -17.31 -3.50
C LEU A 202 16.37 -17.58 -4.94
N ASP A 203 17.27 -18.55 -5.11
CA ASP A 203 17.60 -19.10 -6.43
C ASP A 203 16.47 -20.01 -6.97
N PHE A 204 16.64 -20.51 -8.20
CA PHE A 204 15.63 -21.36 -8.83
C PHE A 204 15.41 -22.68 -8.08
N THR A 205 16.48 -23.30 -7.58
CA THR A 205 16.44 -24.58 -6.86
C THR A 205 15.76 -24.43 -5.51
N GLN A 206 16.12 -23.36 -4.78
CA GLN A 206 15.50 -23.00 -3.51
C GLN A 206 14.01 -22.70 -3.69
N THR A 207 13.64 -21.92 -4.70
CA THR A 207 12.24 -21.60 -5.02
C THR A 207 11.45 -22.86 -5.34
N LYS A 208 12.02 -23.77 -6.15
CA LYS A 208 11.36 -25.06 -6.50
C LYS A 208 11.15 -25.91 -5.25
N LYS A 209 12.17 -26.06 -4.41
CA LYS A 209 12.06 -26.81 -3.15
C LYS A 209 11.00 -26.21 -2.23
N LEU A 210 10.98 -24.88 -2.10
CA LEU A 210 9.98 -24.19 -1.29
C LEU A 210 8.57 -24.43 -1.82
N MET A 211 8.34 -24.40 -3.13
CA MET A 211 7.03 -24.71 -3.74
C MET A 211 6.56 -26.15 -3.47
N GLU A 212 7.49 -27.11 -3.37
CA GLU A 212 7.19 -28.51 -3.08
C GLU A 212 6.87 -28.77 -1.61
N THR A 213 7.40 -27.93 -0.70
CA THR A 213 7.31 -28.13 0.75
C THR A 213 6.44 -27.09 1.46
N TYR A 214 5.97 -26.06 0.75
CA TYR A 214 5.18 -25.00 1.35
C TYR A 214 3.85 -25.52 1.90
N PRO A 215 3.54 -25.25 3.18
CA PRO A 215 2.45 -25.92 3.86
C PRO A 215 1.07 -25.34 3.59
N LEU A 216 1.00 -24.14 2.97
CA LEU A 216 -0.22 -23.39 2.79
C LEU A 216 -0.50 -23.13 1.30
N ASN A 217 -1.76 -22.88 0.98
CA ASN A 217 -2.20 -22.42 -0.34
C ASN A 217 -2.72 -20.97 -0.30
N TYR A 218 -2.34 -20.21 0.71
CA TYR A 218 -2.68 -18.78 0.86
C TYR A 218 -1.45 -17.97 1.23
N LEU A 219 -1.55 -16.67 0.97
CA LEU A 219 -0.59 -15.64 1.40
C LEU A 219 -1.21 -14.80 2.51
N GLU A 220 -0.42 -14.51 3.53
CA GLU A 220 -0.77 -13.62 4.62
C GLU A 220 -0.35 -12.19 4.28
N PHE A 221 -1.14 -11.24 4.72
CA PHE A 221 -0.83 -9.81 4.60
C PHE A 221 -1.11 -9.12 5.93
N GLU A 222 -0.19 -8.26 6.34
CA GLU A 222 -0.33 -7.39 7.49
C GLU A 222 -0.15 -5.95 7.04
N VAL A 223 -1.12 -5.09 7.39
CA VAL A 223 -1.14 -3.68 6.99
C VAL A 223 -1.47 -2.82 8.20
N VAL A 224 -0.67 -1.81 8.45
CA VAL A 224 -0.95 -0.75 9.43
C VAL A 224 -1.69 0.38 8.72
N PHE A 225 -2.90 0.68 9.19
CA PHE A 225 -3.65 1.87 8.80
C PHE A 225 -3.40 2.98 9.84
N ILE A 226 -3.11 4.17 9.35
CA ILE A 226 -2.82 5.37 10.14
C ILE A 226 -3.77 6.46 9.66
N THR A 227 -4.64 6.96 10.52
CA THR A 227 -5.62 7.98 10.16
C THR A 227 -5.58 9.12 11.17
N THR A 228 -5.25 10.33 10.71
CA THR A 228 -5.35 11.54 11.53
C THR A 228 -6.77 12.12 11.44
N PRO A 229 -7.24 12.83 12.48
CA PRO A 229 -8.54 13.50 12.45
C PRO A 229 -8.60 14.55 11.33
N SER A 230 -9.80 14.79 10.80
CA SER A 230 -10.10 15.96 9.96
C SER A 230 -10.16 17.21 10.83
N HIS A 231 -9.73 18.35 10.31
CA HIS A 231 -9.80 19.64 11.00
C HIS A 231 -11.22 20.20 11.02
#